data_fd8997428ea0026c856df497bc9d4bda
#
_entry.id   fd8997428ea0026c856df497bc9d4bda
#
_cell.length_a   1.000
_cell.length_b   1.000
_cell.length_c   1.000
_cell.angle_alpha   90.00
_cell.angle_beta   90.00
_cell.angle_gamma   90.00
#
_symmetry.space_group_name_H-M   'P 1'
#
loop_
_entity.id
_entity.type
_entity.pdbx_description
1 polymer ?
#
loop_
_entity_poly.entity_id
_entity_poly.type
_entity_poly.pdbx_seq_one_letter_code
_entity_poly.pdbx_strand_id
1 'polypeptide(L)'
;MKAFALIGLAVVVITFGTFVRSAGAQIIGGTPDIAALQAAVSAIQGQVATLQGQVATLKAQNATLTTRMHTLEHLNGDLPALVPFVSVNPGPINGVGGPHVIFTGVNVHIRSGSGMTNDSTNLGNLIIGYNEPRDVGLGPDTSNRTGSHTLIIGPEHQFTASGGLLAGSGNTVTARFASVSGGVENLASGDFASVSGGANNTASVFGASVSGGFANTASGDSASVSGGAINTASGSRASVSGGANNTASGDFASVSGGRLRTAADTDDWAAGGLFQDN
;
A
#
# COMPACT_ATOMS: atom_id res chain seq x y z
N MET A 1 12.69 35.61 -12.11
CA MET A 1 12.06 36.46 -11.07
C MET A 1 12.55 37.91 -11.01
N LYS A 2 13.82 38.22 -11.29
CA LYS A 2 14.31 39.63 -11.30
C LYS A 2 13.73 40.51 -12.43
N ALA A 3 13.29 39.96 -13.55
CA ALA A 3 12.76 40.71 -14.69
C ALA A 3 11.36 41.31 -14.44
N PHE A 4 10.48 40.62 -13.72
CA PHE A 4 9.11 41.12 -13.45
C PHE A 4 9.07 42.22 -12.40
N ALA A 5 9.94 42.20 -11.42
CA ALA A 5 10.05 43.25 -10.42
C ALA A 5 10.59 44.55 -11.04
N LEU A 6 11.48 44.47 -12.02
CA LEU A 6 12.02 45.64 -12.72
C LEU A 6 10.99 46.31 -13.63
N ILE A 7 10.10 45.55 -14.29
CA ILE A 7 9.05 46.06 -15.17
C ILE A 7 8.00 46.83 -14.36
N GLY A 8 7.59 46.31 -13.21
CA GLY A 8 6.64 46.99 -12.32
C GLY A 8 7.17 48.32 -11.79
N LEU A 9 8.44 48.36 -11.40
CA LEU A 9 9.09 49.57 -10.90
C LEU A 9 9.31 50.61 -12.01
N ALA A 10 9.66 50.19 -13.23
CA ALA A 10 9.83 51.07 -14.39
C ALA A 10 8.52 51.73 -14.79
N VAL A 11 7.39 51.02 -14.80
CA VAL A 11 6.06 51.60 -15.15
C VAL A 11 5.64 52.64 -14.11
N VAL A 12 5.88 52.43 -12.82
CA VAL A 12 5.57 53.38 -11.74
C VAL A 12 6.43 54.64 -11.87
N VAL A 13 7.72 54.52 -12.20
CA VAL A 13 8.63 55.66 -12.38
C VAL A 13 8.27 56.46 -13.61
N ILE A 14 7.87 55.84 -14.74
CA ILE A 14 7.49 56.52 -15.96
C ILE A 14 6.17 57.29 -15.78
N THR A 15 5.16 56.70 -15.15
CA THR A 15 3.89 57.37 -14.87
C THR A 15 4.03 58.52 -13.85
N PHE A 16 4.88 58.40 -12.85
CA PHE A 16 5.20 59.47 -11.92
C PHE A 16 5.97 60.60 -12.59
N GLY A 17 6.95 60.30 -13.44
CA GLY A 17 7.74 61.26 -14.17
C GLY A 17 6.92 62.08 -15.20
N THR A 18 5.95 61.48 -15.89
CA THR A 18 5.04 62.21 -16.79
C THR A 18 4.06 63.10 -16.02
N PHE A 19 3.58 62.64 -14.86
CA PHE A 19 2.68 63.40 -14.00
C PHE A 19 3.40 64.62 -13.40
N VAL A 20 4.60 64.49 -12.90
CA VAL A 20 5.40 65.60 -12.37
C VAL A 20 5.76 66.62 -13.44
N ARG A 21 6.02 66.17 -14.67
CA ARG A 21 6.25 67.14 -15.81
C ARG A 21 4.99 67.87 -16.22
N SER A 22 3.82 67.23 -16.23
CA SER A 22 2.53 67.83 -16.53
C SER A 22 2.15 68.89 -15.45
N ALA A 23 2.33 68.55 -14.18
CA ALA A 23 2.06 69.45 -13.06
C ALA A 23 3.10 70.66 -13.06
N GLY A 24 4.37 70.37 -13.34
CA GLY A 24 5.42 71.43 -13.43
C GLY A 24 5.19 72.42 -14.54
N ALA A 25 4.65 72.00 -15.68
CA ALA A 25 4.32 72.92 -16.80
C ALA A 25 3.17 73.88 -16.50
N GLN A 26 2.27 73.53 -15.62
CA GLN A 26 1.17 74.40 -15.17
C GLN A 26 1.57 75.44 -14.08
N ILE A 27 2.68 75.23 -13.38
CA ILE A 27 3.12 76.12 -12.29
C ILE A 27 3.87 77.36 -12.80
N ILE A 28 4.38 77.39 -14.05
CA ILE A 28 5.18 78.46 -14.59
C ILE A 28 4.33 79.67 -15.05
N GLY A 29 3.01 79.62 -15.08
CA GLY A 29 2.13 80.68 -15.63
C GLY A 29 1.04 81.26 -14.76
N GLY A 30 0.96 80.99 -13.46
CA GLY A 30 -0.07 81.55 -12.60
C GLY A 30 -0.20 80.84 -11.23
N THR A 31 -0.95 81.42 -10.29
CA THR A 31 -1.27 80.80 -9.00
C THR A 31 -1.86 79.41 -9.23
N PRO A 32 -1.32 78.34 -8.61
CA PRO A 32 -1.82 76.97 -8.82
C PRO A 32 -3.31 76.93 -8.45
N ASP A 33 -4.11 76.43 -9.40
CA ASP A 33 -5.54 76.19 -9.15
C ASP A 33 -5.65 75.09 -8.06
N ILE A 34 -6.26 75.47 -6.95
CA ILE A 34 -6.46 74.57 -5.78
C ILE A 34 -7.19 73.29 -6.25
N ALA A 35 -8.08 73.39 -7.21
CA ALA A 35 -8.80 72.23 -7.76
C ALA A 35 -7.86 71.24 -8.46
N ALA A 36 -6.86 71.76 -9.23
CA ALA A 36 -5.86 70.92 -9.87
C ALA A 36 -4.94 70.24 -8.89
N LEU A 37 -4.55 70.89 -7.80
CA LEU A 37 -3.79 70.30 -6.71
C LEU A 37 -4.60 69.24 -5.96
N GLN A 38 -5.86 69.46 -5.68
CA GLN A 38 -6.76 68.49 -5.07
C GLN A 38 -6.92 67.23 -5.95
N ALA A 39 -7.11 67.41 -7.25
CA ALA A 39 -7.18 66.29 -8.19
C ALA A 39 -5.85 65.48 -8.22
N ALA A 40 -4.70 66.15 -8.21
CA ALA A 40 -3.39 65.51 -8.14
C ALA A 40 -3.21 64.70 -6.85
N VAL A 41 -3.59 65.26 -5.71
CA VAL A 41 -3.54 64.55 -4.41
C VAL A 41 -4.44 63.33 -4.42
N SER A 42 -5.65 63.42 -4.94
CA SER A 42 -6.59 62.29 -5.04
C SER A 42 -6.01 61.18 -5.96
N ALA A 43 -5.39 61.56 -7.06
CA ALA A 43 -4.74 60.58 -7.96
C ALA A 43 -3.54 59.86 -7.26
N ILE A 44 -2.73 60.60 -6.50
CA ILE A 44 -1.62 60.02 -5.72
C ILE A 44 -2.19 59.10 -4.63
N GLN A 45 -3.23 59.47 -3.95
CA GLN A 45 -3.88 58.64 -2.95
C GLN A 45 -4.38 57.30 -3.57
N GLY A 46 -4.97 57.32 -4.76
CA GLY A 46 -5.37 56.16 -5.51
C GLY A 46 -4.19 55.25 -5.90
N GLN A 47 -3.09 55.88 -6.32
CA GLN A 47 -1.86 55.10 -6.63
C GLN A 47 -1.25 54.48 -5.38
N VAL A 48 -1.22 55.18 -4.26
CA VAL A 48 -0.77 54.66 -2.97
C VAL A 48 -1.60 53.44 -2.52
N ALA A 49 -2.93 53.55 -2.63
CA ALA A 49 -3.81 52.42 -2.31
C ALA A 49 -3.56 51.21 -3.21
N THR A 50 -3.36 51.44 -4.50
CA THR A 50 -2.98 50.35 -5.45
C THR A 50 -1.66 49.69 -5.09
N LEU A 51 -0.63 50.50 -4.79
CA LEU A 51 0.68 50.00 -4.35
C LEU A 51 0.60 49.22 -3.02
N GLN A 52 -0.22 49.70 -2.08
CA GLN A 52 -0.47 48.98 -0.83
C GLN A 52 -1.10 47.60 -1.08
N GLY A 53 -2.05 47.51 -2.00
CA GLY A 53 -2.65 46.23 -2.43
C GLY A 53 -1.63 45.29 -3.07
N GLN A 54 -0.78 45.82 -3.95
CA GLN A 54 0.29 45.02 -4.56
C GLN A 54 1.33 44.53 -3.54
N VAL A 55 1.70 45.36 -2.57
CA VAL A 55 2.59 44.97 -1.46
C VAL A 55 1.97 43.87 -0.62
N ALA A 56 0.67 43.96 -0.32
CA ALA A 56 -0.05 42.91 0.42
C ALA A 56 -0.04 41.58 -0.36
N THR A 57 -0.31 41.63 -1.66
CA THR A 57 -0.26 40.45 -2.54
C THR A 57 1.12 39.83 -2.59
N LEU A 58 2.18 40.64 -2.76
CA LEU A 58 3.55 40.17 -2.78
C LEU A 58 3.97 39.56 -1.44
N LYS A 59 3.54 40.12 -0.32
CA LYS A 59 3.79 39.52 1.01
C LYS A 59 3.14 38.15 1.14
N ALA A 60 1.89 37.97 0.67
CA ALA A 60 1.21 36.70 0.69
C ALA A 60 1.92 35.65 -0.21
N GLN A 61 2.36 36.07 -1.41
CA GLN A 61 3.11 35.22 -2.31
C GLN A 61 4.47 34.81 -1.71
N ASN A 62 5.19 35.72 -1.06
CA ASN A 62 6.44 35.42 -0.37
C ASN A 62 6.22 34.43 0.78
N ALA A 63 5.17 34.58 1.58
CA ALA A 63 4.85 33.62 2.64
C ALA A 63 4.60 32.22 2.05
N THR A 64 3.87 32.13 0.95
CA THR A 64 3.65 30.85 0.23
C THR A 64 4.94 30.26 -0.29
N LEU A 65 5.79 31.06 -0.91
CA LEU A 65 7.09 30.62 -1.42
C LEU A 65 8.02 30.14 -0.30
N THR A 66 8.02 30.83 0.84
CA THR A 66 8.79 30.42 2.02
C THR A 66 8.34 29.05 2.54
N THR A 67 7.03 28.84 2.65
CA THR A 67 6.47 27.53 3.04
C THR A 67 6.88 26.42 2.06
N ARG A 68 6.77 26.67 0.77
CA ARG A 68 7.21 25.69 -0.26
C ARG A 68 8.72 25.43 -0.23
N MET A 69 9.52 26.43 0.05
CA MET A 69 10.98 26.30 0.20
C MET A 69 11.32 25.42 1.40
N HIS A 70 10.69 25.65 2.57
CA HIS A 70 10.89 24.78 3.74
C HIS A 70 10.46 23.34 3.47
N THR A 71 9.36 23.12 2.74
CA THR A 71 8.94 21.79 2.34
C THR A 71 9.98 21.12 1.44
N LEU A 72 10.54 21.85 0.46
CA LEU A 72 11.58 21.36 -0.44
C LEU A 72 12.90 21.11 0.30
N GLU A 73 13.27 21.96 1.24
CA GLU A 73 14.47 21.78 2.09
C GLU A 73 14.35 20.53 2.95
N HIS A 74 13.18 20.29 3.55
CA HIS A 74 12.90 19.08 4.32
C HIS A 74 13.00 17.81 3.44
N LEU A 75 12.34 17.81 2.27
CA LEU A 75 12.44 16.72 1.31
C LEU A 75 13.87 16.50 0.78
N ASN A 76 14.62 17.56 0.57
CA ASN A 76 16.00 17.50 0.07
C ASN A 76 17.00 17.12 1.17
N GLY A 77 16.66 17.31 2.45
CA GLY A 77 17.48 16.89 3.58
C GLY A 77 17.63 15.37 3.69
N ASP A 78 16.57 14.62 3.38
CA ASP A 78 16.55 13.16 3.45
C ASP A 78 17.07 12.48 2.17
N LEU A 79 16.91 13.13 1.01
CA LEU A 79 17.34 12.59 -0.29
C LEU A 79 18.84 12.27 -0.37
N PRO A 80 19.77 13.13 0.05
CA PRO A 80 21.20 12.83 0.02
C PRO A 80 21.57 11.61 0.86
N ALA A 81 20.88 11.38 1.97
CA ALA A 81 21.08 10.21 2.81
C ALA A 81 20.60 8.91 2.13
N LEU A 82 19.60 9.00 1.23
CA LEU A 82 19.07 7.86 0.51
C LEU A 82 19.88 7.50 -0.75
N VAL A 83 20.49 8.50 -1.41
CA VAL A 83 21.23 8.35 -2.68
C VAL A 83 22.30 7.24 -2.67
N PRO A 84 23.10 7.02 -1.61
CA PRO A 84 24.07 5.94 -1.59
C PRO A 84 23.47 4.54 -1.67
N PHE A 85 22.21 4.39 -1.32
CA PHE A 85 21.55 3.10 -1.12
C PHE A 85 20.50 2.77 -2.17
N VAL A 86 20.03 3.78 -2.94
CA VAL A 86 18.98 3.60 -3.96
C VAL A 86 19.48 4.08 -5.30
N SER A 87 19.38 3.21 -6.30
CA SER A 87 19.71 3.56 -7.67
C SER A 87 18.63 3.11 -8.65
N VAL A 88 18.58 3.75 -9.82
CA VAL A 88 17.68 3.36 -10.92
C VAL A 88 18.52 2.90 -12.10
N ASN A 89 18.28 1.68 -12.57
CA ASN A 89 18.84 1.16 -13.79
C ASN A 89 17.75 1.11 -14.88
N PRO A 90 17.86 1.88 -15.97
CA PRO A 90 16.85 1.89 -17.03
C PRO A 90 16.91 0.67 -17.96
N GLY A 91 18.04 -0.04 -17.99
CA GLY A 91 18.26 -1.20 -18.84
C GLY A 91 17.89 -2.52 -18.19
N PRO A 92 17.95 -3.63 -18.93
CA PRO A 92 17.67 -4.96 -18.39
C PRO A 92 18.75 -5.43 -17.40
N ILE A 93 18.34 -6.19 -16.39
CA ILE A 93 19.21 -6.88 -15.45
C ILE A 93 18.90 -8.38 -15.52
N ASN A 94 19.90 -9.20 -15.83
CA ASN A 94 19.78 -10.67 -15.91
C ASN A 94 18.60 -11.15 -16.77
N GLY A 95 18.32 -10.46 -17.89
CA GLY A 95 17.23 -10.82 -18.79
C GLY A 95 15.83 -10.25 -18.38
N VAL A 96 15.73 -9.59 -17.25
CA VAL A 96 14.51 -8.89 -16.83
C VAL A 96 14.54 -7.46 -17.37
N GLY A 97 13.48 -7.03 -18.06
CA GLY A 97 13.36 -5.66 -18.62
C GLY A 97 13.31 -4.60 -17.54
N GLY A 98 13.92 -3.44 -17.80
CA GLY A 98 13.89 -2.29 -16.89
C GLY A 98 12.69 -1.36 -17.14
N PRO A 99 12.58 -0.24 -16.37
CA PRO A 99 13.55 0.22 -15.37
C PRO A 99 13.50 -0.55 -14.05
N HIS A 100 14.64 -0.58 -13.33
CA HIS A 100 14.77 -1.20 -12.02
C HIS A 100 15.07 -0.16 -10.95
N VAL A 101 14.41 -0.25 -9.80
CA VAL A 101 14.83 0.44 -8.56
C VAL A 101 15.62 -0.55 -7.73
N ILE A 102 16.86 -0.20 -7.39
CA ILE A 102 17.80 -1.09 -6.72
C ILE A 102 18.15 -0.50 -5.36
N PHE A 103 17.99 -1.31 -4.31
CA PHE A 103 18.44 -1.02 -2.95
C PHE A 103 19.74 -1.80 -2.69
N THR A 104 20.82 -1.11 -2.31
CA THR A 104 22.13 -1.72 -2.10
C THR A 104 22.66 -1.43 -0.71
N GLY A 105 23.04 -2.46 0.06
CA GLY A 105 23.68 -2.32 1.36
C GLY A 105 22.74 -1.83 2.47
N VAL A 106 21.42 -2.01 2.33
CA VAL A 106 20.41 -1.57 3.30
C VAL A 106 19.36 -2.65 3.55
N ASN A 107 18.70 -2.53 4.70
CA ASN A 107 17.46 -3.25 4.99
C ASN A 107 16.26 -2.37 4.61
N VAL A 108 15.27 -2.95 3.93
CA VAL A 108 14.01 -2.29 3.63
C VAL A 108 12.96 -2.68 4.67
N HIS A 109 12.49 -1.71 5.44
CA HIS A 109 11.43 -1.91 6.43
C HIS A 109 10.13 -1.31 5.92
N ILE A 110 9.10 -2.14 5.80
CA ILE A 110 7.73 -1.73 5.47
C ILE A 110 6.92 -1.83 6.75
N ARG A 111 6.47 -0.67 7.28
CA ARG A 111 5.84 -0.58 8.60
C ARG A 111 4.51 0.17 8.54
N SER A 112 3.58 -0.20 9.39
CA SER A 112 2.31 0.50 9.54
C SER A 112 2.42 1.86 10.26
N GLY A 113 3.48 2.05 11.04
CA GLY A 113 3.64 3.22 11.93
C GLY A 113 3.07 3.03 13.34
N SER A 114 2.40 1.91 13.62
CA SER A 114 1.82 1.61 14.95
C SER A 114 2.85 1.26 16.03
N GLY A 115 4.06 0.87 15.61
CA GLY A 115 5.10 0.38 16.51
C GLY A 115 5.05 -1.13 16.79
N MET A 116 4.02 -1.84 16.30
CA MET A 116 3.83 -3.29 16.50
C MET A 116 3.47 -3.98 15.19
N THR A 117 3.96 -5.22 14.99
CA THR A 117 3.61 -6.02 13.80
C THR A 117 2.17 -6.55 13.87
N ASN A 118 1.69 -6.86 15.07
CA ASN A 118 0.32 -7.34 15.27
C ASN A 118 -0.63 -6.15 15.44
N ASP A 119 -1.01 -5.51 14.33
CA ASP A 119 -1.96 -4.41 14.29
C ASP A 119 -3.01 -4.60 13.20
N SER A 120 -3.98 -3.71 13.15
CA SER A 120 -5.09 -3.70 12.19
C SER A 120 -5.24 -2.35 11.48
N THR A 121 -4.12 -1.69 11.21
CA THR A 121 -4.11 -0.36 10.58
C THR A 121 -4.32 -0.41 9.06
N ASN A 122 -4.31 -1.58 8.45
CA ASN A 122 -4.30 -1.81 6.99
C ASN A 122 -3.05 -1.20 6.29
N LEU A 123 -1.95 -1.05 7.03
CA LEU A 123 -0.71 -0.46 6.53
C LEU A 123 0.46 -1.44 6.72
N GLY A 124 1.62 -1.09 6.14
CA GLY A 124 2.82 -1.92 6.23
C GLY A 124 2.80 -3.15 5.33
N ASN A 125 1.93 -3.21 4.34
CA ASN A 125 1.83 -4.32 3.38
C ASN A 125 2.81 -4.14 2.21
N LEU A 126 3.35 -5.23 1.69
CA LEU A 126 4.08 -5.27 0.41
C LEU A 126 3.21 -5.99 -0.63
N ILE A 127 2.76 -5.25 -1.64
CA ILE A 127 1.88 -5.76 -2.69
C ILE A 127 2.68 -5.84 -4.00
N ILE A 128 2.74 -7.02 -4.59
CA ILE A 128 3.34 -7.28 -5.90
C ILE A 128 2.23 -7.64 -6.88
N GLY A 129 1.90 -6.73 -7.77
CA GLY A 129 0.72 -6.72 -8.62
C GLY A 129 -0.28 -5.67 -8.14
N TYR A 130 -1.51 -5.76 -8.59
CA TYR A 130 -2.57 -4.78 -8.27
C TYR A 130 -3.54 -5.30 -7.21
N ASN A 131 -3.50 -6.61 -6.90
CA ASN A 131 -4.48 -7.31 -6.06
C ASN A 131 -5.91 -6.90 -6.44
N GLU A 132 -6.25 -7.07 -7.72
CA GLU A 132 -7.54 -6.70 -8.28
C GLU A 132 -8.69 -7.28 -7.45
N PRO A 133 -9.86 -6.63 -7.44
CA PRO A 133 -11.04 -7.17 -6.78
C PRO A 133 -11.40 -8.55 -7.31
N ARG A 134 -11.86 -9.43 -6.41
CA ARG A 134 -12.44 -10.71 -6.85
C ARG A 134 -13.66 -10.42 -7.73
N ASP A 135 -13.66 -10.94 -8.94
CA ASP A 135 -14.84 -10.86 -9.81
C ASP A 135 -15.95 -11.80 -9.28
N VAL A 136 -16.82 -11.23 -8.47
CA VAL A 136 -17.98 -11.93 -7.90
C VAL A 136 -19.26 -11.74 -8.74
N GLY A 137 -19.12 -11.27 -10.00
CA GLY A 137 -20.23 -10.95 -10.87
C GLY A 137 -20.82 -9.56 -10.60
N LEU A 138 -22.14 -9.39 -10.68
CA LEU A 138 -22.82 -8.08 -10.69
C LEU A 138 -22.88 -7.34 -9.33
N GLY A 139 -22.05 -7.68 -8.35
CA GLY A 139 -22.04 -7.06 -7.01
C GLY A 139 -20.81 -6.21 -6.74
N PRO A 140 -20.86 -5.33 -5.72
CA PRO A 140 -19.67 -4.61 -5.25
C PRO A 140 -18.63 -5.60 -4.72
N ASP A 141 -17.34 -5.24 -4.84
CA ASP A 141 -16.25 -6.02 -4.24
C ASP A 141 -16.45 -6.13 -2.73
N THR A 142 -16.73 -7.33 -2.26
CA THR A 142 -16.86 -7.65 -0.83
C THR A 142 -15.56 -8.16 -0.22
N SER A 143 -14.45 -8.15 -0.98
CA SER A 143 -13.16 -8.59 -0.49
C SER A 143 -12.71 -7.73 0.70
N ASN A 144 -12.37 -8.37 1.80
CA ASN A 144 -11.85 -7.67 2.95
C ASN A 144 -10.31 -7.67 2.92
N ARG A 145 -9.71 -6.47 2.89
CA ARG A 145 -8.27 -6.24 2.78
C ARG A 145 -7.76 -5.32 3.89
N THR A 146 -8.20 -5.57 5.11
CA THR A 146 -7.90 -4.74 6.30
C THR A 146 -6.69 -5.20 7.10
N GLY A 147 -6.00 -6.25 6.66
CA GLY A 147 -4.80 -6.77 7.31
C GLY A 147 -3.57 -5.87 7.17
N SER A 148 -2.60 -6.04 8.06
CA SER A 148 -1.36 -5.27 8.11
C SER A 148 -0.13 -6.16 8.02
N HIS A 149 1.02 -5.61 7.58
CA HIS A 149 2.31 -6.30 7.52
C HIS A 149 2.26 -7.63 6.75
N THR A 150 1.50 -7.67 5.66
CA THR A 150 1.29 -8.85 4.81
C THR A 150 2.05 -8.71 3.50
N LEU A 151 2.66 -9.80 3.02
CA LEU A 151 3.18 -9.89 1.67
C LEU A 151 2.09 -10.47 0.76
N ILE A 152 1.69 -9.71 -0.27
CA ILE A 152 0.61 -10.08 -1.20
C ILE A 152 1.20 -10.15 -2.62
N ILE A 153 1.02 -11.30 -3.31
CA ILE A 153 1.51 -11.54 -4.66
C ILE A 153 0.40 -12.14 -5.53
N GLY A 154 -0.15 -11.37 -6.44
CA GLY A 154 -1.22 -11.80 -7.35
C GLY A 154 -2.58 -11.16 -7.05
N PRO A 155 -3.63 -11.56 -7.81
CA PRO A 155 -4.95 -10.94 -7.75
C PRO A 155 -5.91 -11.58 -6.73
N GLU A 156 -6.99 -10.88 -6.44
CA GLU A 156 -8.20 -11.37 -5.79
C GLU A 156 -8.04 -11.85 -4.34
N HIS A 157 -6.93 -11.49 -3.70
CA HIS A 157 -6.66 -11.91 -2.34
C HIS A 157 -7.48 -11.15 -1.30
N GLN A 158 -7.83 -11.85 -0.20
CA GLN A 158 -8.46 -11.28 0.99
C GLN A 158 -7.56 -11.52 2.20
N PHE A 159 -7.40 -10.49 3.03
CA PHE A 159 -6.59 -10.58 4.24
C PHE A 159 -7.12 -9.60 5.30
N THR A 160 -7.37 -10.12 6.50
CA THR A 160 -7.95 -9.32 7.60
C THR A 160 -7.07 -9.28 8.85
N ALA A 161 -6.00 -10.07 8.86
CA ALA A 161 -5.09 -10.17 10.00
C ALA A 161 -3.67 -9.75 9.62
N SER A 162 -2.76 -9.77 10.57
CA SER A 162 -1.39 -9.27 10.42
C SER A 162 -0.35 -10.37 10.24
N GLY A 163 0.76 -10.02 9.55
CA GLY A 163 1.95 -10.85 9.45
C GLY A 163 1.83 -12.05 8.53
N GLY A 164 0.93 -12.01 7.55
CA GLY A 164 0.66 -13.10 6.63
C GLY A 164 1.50 -13.08 5.35
N LEU A 165 1.39 -14.18 4.61
CA LEU A 165 1.86 -14.30 3.22
C LEU A 165 0.70 -14.81 2.37
N LEU A 166 0.39 -14.11 1.26
CA LEU A 166 -0.55 -14.58 0.24
C LEU A 166 0.10 -14.53 -1.13
N ALA A 167 0.10 -15.66 -1.84
CA ALA A 167 0.55 -15.72 -3.22
C ALA A 167 -0.43 -16.58 -4.05
N GLY A 168 -0.49 -16.36 -5.37
CA GLY A 168 -1.39 -17.06 -6.28
C GLY A 168 -2.59 -16.23 -6.68
N SER A 169 -3.82 -16.78 -6.62
CA SER A 169 -5.05 -16.09 -6.98
C SER A 169 -6.21 -16.44 -6.03
N GLY A 170 -6.99 -15.46 -5.63
CA GLY A 170 -8.22 -15.67 -4.86
C GLY A 170 -8.03 -16.27 -3.46
N ASN A 171 -6.81 -16.30 -2.91
CA ASN A 171 -6.55 -16.88 -1.61
C ASN A 171 -6.98 -15.96 -0.46
N THR A 172 -7.27 -16.55 0.68
CA THR A 172 -7.78 -15.83 1.85
C THR A 172 -6.98 -16.15 3.10
N VAL A 173 -6.56 -15.12 3.83
CA VAL A 173 -5.94 -15.22 5.16
C VAL A 173 -6.71 -14.32 6.13
N THR A 174 -7.26 -14.92 7.19
CA THR A 174 -8.07 -14.16 8.18
C THR A 174 -7.55 -14.23 9.61
N ALA A 175 -6.46 -14.96 9.84
CA ALA A 175 -5.86 -15.11 11.16
C ALA A 175 -4.39 -14.68 11.18
N ARG A 176 -3.87 -14.39 12.35
CA ARG A 176 -2.52 -13.85 12.56
C ARG A 176 -1.45 -14.85 12.15
N PHE A 177 -0.44 -14.38 11.44
CA PHE A 177 0.72 -15.16 11.00
C PHE A 177 0.36 -16.39 10.17
N ALA A 178 -0.87 -16.43 9.65
CA ALA A 178 -1.29 -17.46 8.72
C ALA A 178 -0.76 -17.18 7.31
N SER A 179 -0.59 -18.21 6.50
CA SER A 179 0.00 -18.06 5.17
C SER A 179 -0.63 -18.97 4.13
N VAL A 180 -0.75 -18.43 2.90
CA VAL A 180 -1.01 -19.21 1.69
C VAL A 180 0.11 -18.91 0.70
N SER A 181 1.00 -19.88 0.46
CA SER A 181 2.22 -19.65 -0.35
C SER A 181 1.98 -19.79 -1.85
N GLY A 182 0.80 -20.23 -2.29
CA GLY A 182 0.46 -20.37 -3.70
C GLY A 182 -0.93 -20.95 -3.94
N GLY A 183 -1.24 -21.22 -5.21
CA GLY A 183 -2.48 -21.87 -5.62
C GLY A 183 -3.67 -20.92 -5.73
N VAL A 184 -4.87 -21.52 -5.75
CA VAL A 184 -6.12 -20.80 -6.05
C VAL A 184 -7.18 -21.11 -5.00
N GLU A 185 -7.86 -20.04 -4.52
CA GLU A 185 -9.02 -20.15 -3.61
C GLU A 185 -8.77 -20.94 -2.31
N ASN A 186 -7.54 -20.87 -1.79
CA ASN A 186 -7.21 -21.50 -0.54
C ASN A 186 -7.52 -20.57 0.65
N LEU A 187 -7.84 -21.16 1.81
CA LEU A 187 -8.18 -20.45 3.03
C LEU A 187 -7.26 -20.86 4.20
N ALA A 188 -6.56 -19.89 4.80
CA ALA A 188 -5.89 -20.05 6.07
C ALA A 188 -6.54 -19.12 7.11
N SER A 189 -7.37 -19.68 8.02
CA SER A 189 -8.17 -18.92 8.96
C SER A 189 -7.88 -19.20 10.44
N GLY A 190 -6.94 -20.07 10.73
CA GLY A 190 -6.41 -20.26 12.08
C GLY A 190 -5.12 -19.49 12.31
N ASP A 191 -4.85 -19.03 13.53
CA ASP A 191 -3.56 -18.41 13.88
C ASP A 191 -2.42 -19.43 13.56
N PHE A 192 -1.38 -18.96 12.87
CA PHE A 192 -0.26 -19.77 12.39
C PHE A 192 -0.63 -20.90 11.40
N ALA A 193 -1.87 -20.90 10.88
CA ALA A 193 -2.27 -21.88 9.88
C ALA A 193 -1.55 -21.65 8.54
N SER A 194 -1.34 -22.73 7.80
CA SER A 194 -0.62 -22.67 6.52
C SER A 194 -1.26 -23.52 5.44
N VAL A 195 -1.31 -22.96 4.21
CA VAL A 195 -1.59 -23.71 2.99
C VAL A 195 -0.45 -23.44 2.01
N SER A 196 0.30 -24.51 1.60
CA SER A 196 1.43 -24.30 0.70
C SER A 196 1.02 -24.15 -0.76
N GLY A 197 -0.17 -24.63 -1.15
CA GLY A 197 -0.67 -24.49 -2.52
C GLY A 197 -1.90 -25.34 -2.83
N GLY A 198 -2.09 -25.67 -4.11
CA GLY A 198 -3.25 -26.39 -4.59
C GLY A 198 -4.48 -25.52 -4.79
N ALA A 199 -5.67 -26.09 -4.73
CA ALA A 199 -6.90 -25.36 -4.94
C ALA A 199 -7.98 -25.74 -3.91
N ASN A 200 -8.71 -24.73 -3.42
CA ASN A 200 -9.83 -24.90 -2.48
C ASN A 200 -9.46 -25.61 -1.16
N ASN A 201 -8.20 -25.50 -0.72
CA ASN A 201 -7.77 -26.11 0.52
C ASN A 201 -8.05 -25.17 1.70
N THR A 202 -8.35 -25.75 2.88
CA THR A 202 -8.69 -25.00 4.08
C THR A 202 -7.84 -25.45 5.29
N ALA A 203 -7.18 -24.51 5.94
CA ALA A 203 -6.52 -24.67 7.22
C ALA A 203 -7.18 -23.69 8.21
N SER A 204 -8.05 -24.18 9.11
CA SER A 204 -9.00 -23.30 9.81
C SER A 204 -8.78 -23.11 11.30
N VAL A 205 -7.87 -23.83 11.92
CA VAL A 205 -7.61 -23.77 13.37
C VAL A 205 -6.13 -23.51 13.65
N PHE A 206 -5.79 -23.22 14.89
CA PHE A 206 -4.41 -22.95 15.32
C PHE A 206 -3.43 -24.01 14.80
N GLY A 207 -2.39 -23.56 14.12
CA GLY A 207 -1.32 -24.42 13.62
C GLY A 207 -1.73 -25.46 12.57
N ALA A 208 -2.97 -25.44 12.07
CA ALA A 208 -3.42 -26.36 11.05
C ALA A 208 -2.65 -26.16 9.73
N SER A 209 -2.37 -27.26 9.00
CA SER A 209 -1.60 -27.18 7.77
C SER A 209 -2.14 -28.04 6.64
N VAL A 210 -2.12 -27.50 5.40
CA VAL A 210 -2.37 -28.25 4.17
C VAL A 210 -1.22 -28.00 3.20
N SER A 211 -0.50 -29.07 2.79
CA SER A 211 0.63 -28.86 1.87
C SER A 211 0.17 -28.68 0.42
N GLY A 212 -1.03 -29.12 0.05
CA GLY A 212 -1.56 -28.92 -1.30
C GLY A 212 -2.69 -29.87 -1.66
N GLY A 213 -2.89 -30.08 -2.97
CA GLY A 213 -3.97 -30.92 -3.51
C GLY A 213 -5.26 -30.12 -3.78
N PHE A 214 -6.39 -30.79 -3.73
CA PHE A 214 -7.68 -30.21 -4.04
C PHE A 214 -8.70 -30.42 -2.93
N ALA A 215 -9.31 -29.36 -2.45
CA ALA A 215 -10.42 -29.39 -1.49
C ALA A 215 -10.11 -30.18 -0.20
N ASN A 216 -8.87 -30.10 0.29
CA ASN A 216 -8.47 -30.69 1.55
C ASN A 216 -8.75 -29.76 2.73
N THR A 217 -9.10 -30.32 3.89
CA THR A 217 -9.43 -29.55 5.08
C THR A 217 -8.64 -30.06 6.30
N ALA A 218 -7.87 -29.15 6.90
CA ALA A 218 -7.28 -29.33 8.23
C ALA A 218 -8.02 -28.43 9.22
N SER A 219 -8.87 -29.03 10.05
CA SER A 219 -9.76 -28.32 10.99
C SER A 219 -9.59 -28.72 12.46
N GLY A 220 -8.69 -29.60 12.76
CA GLY A 220 -8.23 -29.87 14.12
C GLY A 220 -7.06 -28.97 14.55
N ASP A 221 -6.90 -28.74 15.86
CA ASP A 221 -5.72 -28.04 16.39
C ASP A 221 -4.44 -28.77 15.96
N SER A 222 -3.54 -28.06 15.28
CA SER A 222 -2.29 -28.61 14.75
C SER A 222 -2.48 -29.83 13.83
N ALA A 223 -3.64 -29.98 13.22
CA ALA A 223 -3.91 -31.05 12.26
C ALA A 223 -3.26 -30.79 10.91
N SER A 224 -2.96 -31.87 10.18
CA SER A 224 -2.26 -31.78 8.90
C SER A 224 -2.86 -32.64 7.79
N VAL A 225 -2.89 -32.08 6.56
CA VAL A 225 -3.14 -32.82 5.34
C VAL A 225 -1.99 -32.59 4.36
N SER A 226 -1.24 -33.65 4.00
CA SER A 226 -0.11 -33.49 3.08
C SER A 226 -0.54 -33.32 1.62
N GLY A 227 -1.73 -33.75 1.24
CA GLY A 227 -2.22 -33.57 -0.13
C GLY A 227 -3.37 -34.50 -0.50
N GLY A 228 -3.52 -34.78 -1.82
CA GLY A 228 -4.60 -35.57 -2.35
C GLY A 228 -5.87 -34.75 -2.63
N ALA A 229 -7.03 -35.37 -2.53
CA ALA A 229 -8.29 -34.71 -2.84
C ALA A 229 -9.37 -35.01 -1.79
N ILE A 230 -10.01 -33.96 -1.31
CA ILE A 230 -11.20 -34.07 -0.43
C ILE A 230 -10.86 -34.85 0.86
N ASN A 231 -9.66 -34.64 1.42
CA ASN A 231 -9.26 -35.24 2.67
C ASN A 231 -9.54 -34.29 3.84
N THR A 232 -9.89 -34.84 5.01
CA THR A 232 -10.20 -34.08 6.20
C THR A 232 -9.40 -34.59 7.40
N ALA A 233 -8.68 -33.69 8.07
CA ALA A 233 -8.06 -33.93 9.37
C ALA A 233 -8.73 -33.00 10.39
N SER A 234 -9.66 -33.56 11.19
CA SER A 234 -10.50 -32.79 12.11
C SER A 234 -10.23 -33.05 13.59
N GLY A 235 -9.57 -34.14 13.94
CA GLY A 235 -9.10 -34.36 15.30
C GLY A 235 -7.89 -33.48 15.66
N SER A 236 -7.70 -33.18 16.93
CA SER A 236 -6.50 -32.50 17.41
C SER A 236 -5.26 -33.31 17.05
N ARG A 237 -4.28 -32.66 16.37
CA ARG A 237 -3.05 -33.30 15.86
C ARG A 237 -3.28 -34.48 14.92
N ALA A 238 -4.49 -34.60 14.36
CA ALA A 238 -4.79 -35.61 13.36
C ALA A 238 -4.02 -35.35 12.05
N SER A 239 -3.75 -36.44 11.32
CA SER A 239 -2.99 -36.35 10.06
C SER A 239 -3.59 -37.19 8.93
N VAL A 240 -3.60 -36.64 7.72
CA VAL A 240 -3.87 -37.39 6.49
C VAL A 240 -2.70 -37.19 5.52
N SER A 241 -1.99 -38.28 5.18
CA SER A 241 -0.83 -38.18 4.28
C SER A 241 -1.21 -38.00 2.81
N GLY A 242 -2.45 -38.36 2.42
CA GLY A 242 -2.91 -38.21 1.05
C GLY A 242 -4.06 -39.12 0.67
N GLY A 243 -4.22 -39.40 -0.64
CA GLY A 243 -5.31 -40.17 -1.18
C GLY A 243 -6.56 -39.36 -1.46
N ALA A 244 -7.75 -39.97 -1.38
CA ALA A 244 -8.99 -39.28 -1.71
C ALA A 244 -10.13 -39.61 -0.73
N ASN A 245 -10.86 -38.58 -0.29
CA ASN A 245 -12.01 -38.72 0.60
C ASN A 245 -11.66 -39.47 1.92
N ASN A 246 -10.51 -39.17 2.47
CA ASN A 246 -10.10 -39.77 3.74
C ASN A 246 -10.40 -38.82 4.92
N THR A 247 -10.70 -39.36 6.08
CA THR A 247 -11.01 -38.59 7.29
C THR A 247 -10.25 -39.11 8.51
N ALA A 248 -9.48 -38.24 9.14
CA ALA A 248 -8.90 -38.46 10.45
C ALA A 248 -9.60 -37.54 11.45
N SER A 249 -10.56 -38.11 12.20
CA SER A 249 -11.43 -37.34 13.12
C SER A 249 -11.13 -37.56 14.59
N GLY A 250 -10.47 -38.63 14.97
CA GLY A 250 -9.99 -38.83 16.33
C GLY A 250 -8.77 -37.95 16.65
N ASP A 251 -8.58 -37.62 17.93
CA ASP A 251 -7.37 -36.93 18.37
C ASP A 251 -6.16 -37.85 18.15
N PHE A 252 -5.07 -37.26 17.59
CA PHE A 252 -3.86 -38.00 17.17
C PHE A 252 -4.07 -39.05 16.09
N ALA A 253 -5.29 -39.15 15.53
CA ALA A 253 -5.61 -40.13 14.49
C ALA A 253 -4.84 -39.88 13.20
N SER A 254 -4.51 -40.96 12.49
CA SER A 254 -3.69 -40.90 11.27
C SER A 254 -4.28 -41.72 10.14
N VAL A 255 -4.38 -41.12 8.94
CA VAL A 255 -4.67 -41.85 7.71
C VAL A 255 -3.46 -41.77 6.77
N SER A 256 -2.80 -42.91 6.52
CA SER A 256 -1.60 -42.94 5.66
C SER A 256 -1.92 -42.81 4.16
N GLY A 257 -3.17 -42.93 3.75
CA GLY A 257 -3.61 -42.79 2.36
C GLY A 257 -4.71 -43.77 1.99
N GLY A 258 -4.96 -43.89 0.67
CA GLY A 258 -6.03 -44.72 0.13
C GLY A 258 -7.25 -43.88 -0.26
N ARG A 259 -8.41 -44.50 -0.28
CA ARG A 259 -9.68 -43.86 -0.63
C ARG A 259 -10.75 -44.25 0.38
N LEU A 260 -11.54 -43.27 0.83
CA LEU A 260 -12.65 -43.49 1.74
C LEU A 260 -12.22 -44.16 3.05
N ARG A 261 -11.07 -43.77 3.60
CA ARG A 261 -10.55 -44.28 4.88
C ARG A 261 -10.95 -43.33 6.00
N THR A 262 -11.31 -43.90 7.13
CA THR A 262 -11.64 -43.14 8.34
C THR A 262 -10.84 -43.69 9.52
N ALA A 263 -10.22 -42.80 10.25
CA ALA A 263 -9.60 -43.03 11.58
C ALA A 263 -10.40 -42.15 12.55
N ALA A 264 -11.33 -42.76 13.29
CA ALA A 264 -12.37 -42.05 14.01
C ALA A 264 -12.07 -41.87 15.50
N ASP A 265 -11.37 -42.80 16.09
CA ASP A 265 -11.07 -42.82 17.50
C ASP A 265 -9.71 -42.18 17.80
N THR A 266 -9.48 -41.81 19.06
CA THR A 266 -8.19 -41.32 19.53
C THR A 266 -7.07 -42.33 19.26
N ASP A 267 -5.92 -41.85 18.75
CA ASP A 267 -4.77 -42.66 18.37
C ASP A 267 -5.04 -43.71 17.25
N ASP A 268 -6.16 -43.60 16.55
CA ASP A 268 -6.55 -44.53 15.51
C ASP A 268 -5.64 -44.38 14.27
N TRP A 269 -5.41 -45.49 13.56
CA TRP A 269 -4.63 -45.52 12.32
C TRP A 269 -5.35 -46.27 11.21
N ALA A 270 -5.49 -45.64 10.07
CA ALA A 270 -6.08 -46.26 8.88
C ALA A 270 -5.14 -46.16 7.66
N ALA A 271 -5.07 -47.20 6.85
CA ALA A 271 -4.29 -47.27 5.63
C ALA A 271 -5.13 -47.80 4.46
N GLY A 272 -4.55 -47.76 3.26
CA GLY A 272 -5.05 -48.46 2.09
C GLY A 272 -5.19 -49.97 2.31
N GLY A 273 -6.03 -50.62 1.49
CA GLY A 273 -6.12 -52.11 1.57
C GLY A 273 -4.79 -52.76 1.28
N LEU A 274 -4.49 -53.83 1.99
CA LEU A 274 -3.36 -54.69 1.66
C LEU A 274 -3.58 -55.25 0.25
N PHE A 275 -2.62 -55.10 -0.66
CA PHE A 275 -2.54 -55.91 -1.86
C PHE A 275 -2.27 -57.32 -1.42
N GLN A 276 -3.27 -58.18 -1.49
CA GLN A 276 -3.02 -59.63 -1.58
C GLN A 276 -2.82 -59.95 -3.05
N ASP A 277 -1.58 -60.17 -3.48
CA ASP A 277 -1.28 -60.85 -4.71
C ASP A 277 -1.72 -62.32 -4.52
N ASN A 278 -2.78 -62.73 -5.24
CA ASN A 278 -3.12 -64.12 -5.39
C ASN A 278 -2.36 -64.71 -6.53
#